data_4509e3315e853efef69742f36b0e78da
#
_entry.id   4509e3315e853efef69742f36b0e78da
#
_cell.length_a   1.000
_cell.length_b   1.000
_cell.length_c   1.000
_cell.angle_alpha   90.00
_cell.angle_beta   90.00
_cell.angle_gamma   90.00
#
_symmetry.space_group_name_H-M   'P 1'
#
loop_
_entity.id
_entity.type
_entity.pdbx_description
1 polymer ?
#
loop_
_entity_poly.entity_id
_entity_poly.type
_entity_poly.pdbx_seq_one_letter_code
_entity_poly.pdbx_strand_id
1 'polypeptide(L)'
;MTQLSRWSAVRIAVLLAGVITLSLFTACTGTPDRPAQAPGGTAEVAGAPPPQDMPQPPTAERDVVRTASMTITVADPTEAADNAAAIVDDMQGRVDSRSDDAGSGTGRAHTSVVLRVPAAALDEAMARLKALGTVERAEITTEDVTTQRVDLDARIRALQTSVDRLLAMIRDADDPDALIKAEDALSERQAELDSLRAQREALGDRIDYSTVDVSFVAATIGGPAPEEYRGFLGQIERGWDALVSVVGNLVLLFGLLLPWLGVAAVAAGIAFGVVRLFTRRSSSGGAETAPARQSAGED
;
A
#
# COMPACT_ATOMS: atom_id res chain seq x y z
N MET A 1 10.81 -25.13 -23.42
CA MET A 1 9.54 -25.84 -23.08
C MET A 1 9.59 -26.55 -21.73
N THR A 2 10.35 -26.07 -20.74
CA THR A 2 10.56 -26.76 -19.44
C THR A 2 10.19 -25.92 -18.21
N GLN A 3 9.60 -24.75 -18.37
CA GLN A 3 9.23 -23.87 -17.26
C GLN A 3 7.74 -23.99 -16.81
N LEU A 4 6.84 -24.43 -17.68
CA LEU A 4 5.40 -24.48 -17.37
C LEU A 4 4.97 -25.69 -16.53
N SER A 5 5.76 -26.78 -16.51
CA SER A 5 5.43 -27.97 -15.71
C SER A 5 5.75 -27.85 -14.21
N ARG A 6 6.64 -26.91 -13.84
CA ARG A 6 7.03 -26.70 -12.42
C ARG A 6 6.02 -25.86 -11.64
N TRP A 7 5.22 -25.04 -12.30
CA TRP A 7 4.21 -24.20 -11.64
C TRP A 7 2.91 -24.94 -11.30
N SER A 8 2.55 -25.95 -12.09
CA SER A 8 1.39 -26.81 -11.75
C SER A 8 1.67 -27.74 -10.58
N ALA A 9 2.88 -28.28 -10.49
CA ALA A 9 3.29 -29.13 -9.38
C ALA A 9 3.35 -28.38 -8.04
N VAL A 10 3.79 -27.12 -8.05
CA VAL A 10 3.84 -26.27 -6.85
C VAL A 10 2.42 -25.90 -6.35
N ARG A 11 1.48 -25.65 -7.25
CA ARG A 11 0.09 -25.35 -6.87
C ARG A 11 -0.64 -26.55 -6.25
N ILE A 12 -0.37 -27.76 -6.74
CA ILE A 12 -0.95 -28.98 -6.18
C ILE A 12 -0.33 -29.31 -4.82
N ALA A 13 0.98 -29.07 -4.64
CA ALA A 13 1.65 -29.26 -3.36
C ALA A 13 1.18 -28.28 -2.27
N VAL A 14 0.89 -27.01 -2.65
CA VAL A 14 0.37 -26.00 -1.72
C VAL A 14 -1.07 -26.29 -1.29
N LEU A 15 -1.92 -26.83 -2.19
CA LEU A 15 -3.30 -27.23 -1.85
C LEU A 15 -3.34 -28.48 -0.96
N LEU A 16 -2.43 -29.45 -1.15
CA LEU A 16 -2.32 -30.62 -0.29
C LEU A 16 -1.76 -30.29 1.11
N ALA A 17 -0.83 -29.34 1.21
CA ALA A 17 -0.32 -28.86 2.50
C ALA A 17 -1.38 -28.08 3.31
N GLY A 18 -2.28 -27.35 2.63
CA GLY A 18 -3.38 -26.61 3.27
C GLY A 18 -4.45 -27.49 3.91
N VAL A 19 -4.68 -28.69 3.38
CA VAL A 19 -5.68 -29.64 3.93
C VAL A 19 -5.13 -30.38 5.14
N ILE A 20 -3.83 -30.59 5.24
CA ILE A 20 -3.20 -31.33 6.37
C ILE A 20 -3.06 -30.43 7.61
N THR A 21 -2.94 -29.12 7.47
CA THR A 21 -2.82 -28.18 8.61
C THR A 21 -4.15 -27.85 9.29
N LEU A 22 -5.30 -28.16 8.69
CA LEU A 22 -6.62 -27.87 9.26
C LEU A 22 -7.14 -28.99 10.18
N SER A 23 -6.45 -30.11 10.31
CA SER A 23 -6.91 -31.30 11.10
C SER A 23 -6.30 -31.41 12.51
N LEU A 24 -5.50 -30.43 12.98
CA LEU A 24 -4.75 -30.54 14.25
C LEU A 24 -5.16 -29.54 15.35
N PHE A 25 -6.28 -28.84 15.19
CA PHE A 25 -6.78 -27.92 16.23
C PHE A 25 -8.16 -28.33 16.78
N THR A 26 -8.23 -29.56 17.34
CA THR A 26 -9.40 -29.95 18.15
C THR A 26 -8.89 -30.75 19.32
N ALA A 27 -8.66 -30.13 20.45
CA ALA A 27 -8.79 -30.66 21.80
C ALA A 27 -8.01 -29.82 22.82
N CYS A 28 -8.71 -28.95 23.55
CA CYS A 28 -8.46 -28.67 24.98
C CYS A 28 -9.58 -27.72 25.46
N THR A 29 -10.76 -28.29 25.75
CA THR A 29 -11.71 -27.69 26.67
C THR A 29 -11.36 -28.16 28.08
N GLY A 30 -10.50 -27.39 28.76
CA GLY A 30 -10.28 -27.50 30.19
C GLY A 30 -11.27 -26.63 30.93
N THR A 31 -12.22 -27.23 31.63
CA THR A 31 -13.10 -26.60 32.59
C THR A 31 -12.28 -26.02 33.75
N PRO A 32 -12.40 -24.75 34.12
CA PRO A 32 -11.82 -24.29 35.40
C PRO A 32 -12.70 -24.72 36.55
N ASP A 33 -12.11 -25.53 37.42
CA ASP A 33 -12.60 -25.95 38.71
C ASP A 33 -12.87 -24.69 39.57
N ARG A 34 -14.07 -24.65 40.13
CA ARG A 34 -14.57 -23.57 40.99
C ARG A 34 -14.23 -23.93 42.43
N PRO A 35 -13.38 -23.21 43.15
CA PRO A 35 -13.19 -23.45 44.57
C PRO A 35 -14.45 -23.09 45.35
N ALA A 36 -14.82 -23.99 46.24
CA ALA A 36 -15.94 -23.87 47.13
C ALA A 36 -15.83 -22.64 48.06
N GLN A 37 -16.90 -21.86 48.11
CA GLN A 37 -17.08 -20.80 49.11
C GLN A 37 -17.30 -21.44 50.48
N ALA A 38 -16.41 -21.09 51.41
CA ALA A 38 -16.66 -21.30 52.84
C ALA A 38 -17.59 -20.18 53.37
N PRO A 39 -18.54 -20.46 54.22
CA PRO A 39 -19.45 -19.49 54.79
C PRO A 39 -18.87 -18.83 56.07
N GLY A 40 -19.04 -17.52 56.17
CA GLY A 40 -19.11 -16.88 57.46
C GLY A 40 -17.95 -16.00 57.88
N GLY A 41 -18.21 -14.70 57.88
CA GLY A 41 -17.40 -13.69 58.52
C GLY A 41 -17.82 -12.32 58.11
N THR A 42 -18.95 -11.79 58.66
CA THR A 42 -19.23 -10.35 58.62
C THR A 42 -18.20 -9.63 59.43
N ALA A 43 -17.09 -9.24 58.79
CA ALA A 43 -16.21 -8.19 59.32
C ALA A 43 -16.73 -6.87 58.79
N GLU A 44 -17.29 -6.07 59.68
CA GLU A 44 -17.63 -4.66 59.50
C GLU A 44 -16.33 -3.94 59.13
N VAL A 45 -16.11 -3.67 57.82
CA VAL A 45 -14.98 -2.87 57.33
C VAL A 45 -15.33 -1.43 57.64
N ALA A 46 -14.68 -0.92 58.72
CA ALA A 46 -14.63 0.50 59.01
C ALA A 46 -14.31 1.27 57.71
N GLY A 47 -15.11 2.32 57.46
CA GLY A 47 -15.10 3.09 56.21
C GLY A 47 -13.70 3.46 55.74
N ALA A 48 -13.36 2.98 54.57
CA ALA A 48 -12.20 3.48 53.83
C ALA A 48 -12.40 4.98 53.60
N PRO A 49 -11.41 5.84 53.90
CA PRO A 49 -11.52 7.25 53.58
C PRO A 49 -11.76 7.38 52.05
N PRO A 50 -12.58 8.39 51.64
CA PRO A 50 -12.83 8.62 50.22
C PRO A 50 -11.48 8.79 49.50
N PRO A 51 -11.36 8.32 48.26
CA PRO A 51 -10.13 8.52 47.48
C PRO A 51 -9.83 10.02 47.49
N GLN A 52 -8.74 10.38 48.10
CA GLN A 52 -8.24 11.75 48.03
C GLN A 52 -7.92 11.96 46.55
N ASP A 53 -8.53 12.98 45.94
CA ASP A 53 -8.12 13.50 44.63
C ASP A 53 -6.62 13.78 44.70
N MET A 54 -5.82 12.81 44.27
CA MET A 54 -4.41 13.07 44.02
C MET A 54 -4.38 14.14 42.94
N PRO A 55 -3.69 15.26 43.18
CA PRO A 55 -3.52 16.26 42.13
C PRO A 55 -2.99 15.55 40.90
N GLN A 56 -3.79 15.54 39.84
CA GLN A 56 -3.29 15.05 38.53
C GLN A 56 -2.06 15.89 38.23
N PRO A 57 -0.89 15.27 37.98
CA PRO A 57 0.26 16.04 37.55
C PRO A 57 -0.18 16.89 36.35
N PRO A 58 0.22 18.18 36.31
CA PRO A 58 -0.14 19.03 35.18
C PRO A 58 0.20 18.27 33.93
N THR A 59 -0.76 18.21 33.01
CA THR A 59 -0.55 17.54 31.71
C THR A 59 0.61 18.27 31.07
N ALA A 60 1.82 17.72 31.19
CA ALA A 60 3.01 18.31 30.61
C ALA A 60 2.70 18.42 29.11
N GLU A 61 2.75 19.63 28.59
CA GLU A 61 2.57 19.91 27.19
C GLU A 61 3.57 19.06 26.42
N ARG A 62 3.08 18.09 25.66
CA ARG A 62 3.90 17.16 24.91
C ARG A 62 4.15 17.72 23.53
N ASP A 63 5.40 17.73 23.12
CA ASP A 63 5.77 18.03 21.76
C ASP A 63 5.53 16.78 20.90
N VAL A 64 4.53 16.84 20.02
CA VAL A 64 4.13 15.72 19.19
C VAL A 64 4.24 16.09 17.71
N VAL A 65 4.82 15.17 16.94
CA VAL A 65 4.80 15.22 15.47
C VAL A 65 3.66 14.35 14.98
N ARG A 66 2.76 14.91 14.18
CA ARG A 66 1.63 14.18 13.58
C ARG A 66 1.82 14.08 12.08
N THR A 67 1.80 12.85 11.57
CA THR A 67 1.85 12.55 10.13
C THR A 67 0.60 11.78 9.76
N ALA A 68 -0.06 12.16 8.68
CA ALA A 68 -1.21 11.46 8.15
C ALA A 68 -0.95 10.99 6.73
N SER A 69 -1.51 9.84 6.38
CA SER A 69 -1.55 9.36 5.00
C SER A 69 -2.99 8.99 4.63
N MET A 70 -3.38 9.29 3.39
CA MET A 70 -4.73 9.02 2.91
C MET A 70 -4.74 8.64 1.43
N THR A 71 -5.55 7.62 1.09
CA THR A 71 -5.85 7.26 -0.30
C THR A 71 -7.34 7.46 -0.52
N ILE A 72 -7.68 8.26 -1.54
CA ILE A 72 -9.06 8.64 -1.87
C ILE A 72 -9.33 8.32 -3.33
N THR A 73 -10.38 7.56 -3.59
CA THR A 73 -10.88 7.32 -4.94
C THR A 73 -11.83 8.44 -5.34
N VAL A 74 -11.53 9.09 -6.48
CA VAL A 74 -12.23 10.27 -7.01
C VAL A 74 -12.55 10.10 -8.49
N ALA A 75 -13.41 10.96 -9.03
CA ALA A 75 -13.69 10.97 -10.47
C ALA A 75 -12.52 11.57 -11.27
N ASP A 76 -11.98 12.69 -10.82
CA ASP A 76 -10.83 13.38 -11.39
C ASP A 76 -9.78 13.67 -10.30
N PRO A 77 -8.63 12.97 -10.33
CA PRO A 77 -7.56 13.17 -9.35
C PRO A 77 -6.95 14.56 -9.37
N THR A 78 -6.86 15.17 -10.56
CA THR A 78 -6.26 16.51 -10.71
C THR A 78 -7.14 17.58 -10.09
N GLU A 79 -8.44 17.57 -10.37
CA GLU A 79 -9.42 18.46 -9.76
C GLU A 79 -9.51 18.27 -8.25
N ALA A 80 -9.48 17.02 -7.79
CA ALA A 80 -9.49 16.72 -6.36
C ALA A 80 -8.25 17.26 -5.64
N ALA A 81 -7.07 17.20 -6.28
CA ALA A 81 -5.84 17.77 -5.75
C ALA A 81 -5.89 19.31 -5.70
N ASP A 82 -6.47 19.98 -6.71
CA ASP A 82 -6.69 21.42 -6.70
C ASP A 82 -7.62 21.84 -5.55
N ASN A 83 -8.70 21.09 -5.34
CA ASN A 83 -9.62 21.31 -4.22
C ASN A 83 -8.94 21.07 -2.87
N ALA A 84 -8.09 20.04 -2.76
CA ALA A 84 -7.32 19.78 -1.55
C ALA A 84 -6.34 20.91 -1.24
N ALA A 85 -5.66 21.44 -2.26
CA ALA A 85 -4.77 22.59 -2.11
C ALA A 85 -5.51 23.84 -1.61
N ALA A 86 -6.71 24.11 -2.16
CA ALA A 86 -7.54 25.24 -1.72
C ALA A 86 -8.02 25.07 -0.27
N ILE A 87 -8.39 23.84 0.14
CA ILE A 87 -8.79 23.55 1.54
C ILE A 87 -7.63 23.85 2.50
N VAL A 88 -6.41 23.44 2.13
CA VAL A 88 -5.22 23.62 2.98
C VAL A 88 -4.78 25.08 3.05
N ASP A 89 -4.88 25.81 1.94
CA ASP A 89 -4.58 27.25 1.91
C ASP A 89 -5.54 28.05 2.81
N ASP A 90 -6.84 27.73 2.78
CA ASP A 90 -7.87 28.33 3.68
C ASP A 90 -7.52 28.12 5.17
N MET A 91 -6.80 27.03 5.50
CA MET A 91 -6.35 26.69 6.84
C MET A 91 -4.95 27.23 7.18
N GLN A 92 -4.39 28.13 6.37
CA GLN A 92 -3.02 28.64 6.52
C GLN A 92 -1.95 27.53 6.41
N GLY A 93 -2.23 26.47 5.69
CA GLY A 93 -1.27 25.45 5.31
C GLY A 93 -0.60 25.79 3.98
N ARG A 94 0.14 24.80 3.45
CA ARG A 94 0.79 24.89 2.14
C ARG A 94 0.90 23.53 1.47
N VAL A 95 1.11 23.54 0.16
CA VAL A 95 1.47 22.35 -0.60
C VAL A 95 2.99 22.27 -0.70
N ASP A 96 3.61 21.22 -0.18
CA ASP A 96 5.06 21.01 -0.25
C ASP A 96 5.45 20.35 -1.57
N SER A 97 4.67 19.38 -2.05
CA SER A 97 4.90 18.73 -3.33
C SER A 97 3.61 18.23 -3.96
N ARG A 98 3.60 18.13 -5.29
CA ARG A 98 2.54 17.53 -6.09
C ARG A 98 3.15 16.75 -7.24
N SER A 99 2.56 15.60 -7.54
CA SER A 99 2.92 14.76 -8.67
C SER A 99 1.64 14.24 -9.31
N ASP A 100 1.46 14.55 -10.60
CA ASP A 100 0.31 14.13 -11.39
C ASP A 100 0.73 13.03 -12.38
N ASP A 101 -0.01 11.93 -12.41
CA ASP A 101 0.13 10.85 -13.39
C ASP A 101 -1.23 10.64 -14.07
N ALA A 102 -1.30 10.95 -15.35
CA ALA A 102 -2.53 10.87 -16.13
C ALA A 102 -3.01 9.43 -16.38
N GLY A 103 -2.22 8.43 -16.00
CA GLY A 103 -2.51 7.02 -16.24
C GLY A 103 -2.45 6.67 -17.72
N SER A 104 -1.46 5.92 -18.14
CA SER A 104 -1.34 5.47 -19.53
C SER A 104 -1.77 4.00 -19.67
N GLY A 105 -2.47 3.68 -20.76
CA GLY A 105 -2.86 2.32 -21.09
C GLY A 105 -3.90 1.73 -20.12
N THR A 106 -3.51 0.74 -19.31
CA THR A 106 -4.36 0.08 -18.31
C THR A 106 -4.24 0.68 -16.92
N GLY A 107 -3.41 1.74 -16.75
CA GLY A 107 -3.21 2.44 -15.49
C GLY A 107 -4.39 3.34 -15.13
N ARG A 108 -4.60 3.57 -13.82
CA ARG A 108 -5.51 4.60 -13.34
C ARG A 108 -4.75 5.91 -13.22
N ALA A 109 -5.36 7.02 -13.60
CA ALA A 109 -4.81 8.32 -13.28
C ALA A 109 -4.70 8.47 -11.76
N HIS A 110 -3.60 9.04 -11.28
CA HIS A 110 -3.43 9.34 -9.87
C HIS A 110 -2.64 10.64 -9.68
N THR A 111 -2.99 11.35 -8.64
CA THR A 111 -2.28 12.56 -8.21
C THR A 111 -1.89 12.40 -6.75
N SER A 112 -0.61 12.54 -6.45
CA SER A 112 -0.08 12.55 -5.10
C SER A 112 0.25 13.96 -4.67
N VAL A 113 -0.19 14.36 -3.49
CA VAL A 113 0.04 15.69 -2.92
C VAL A 113 0.52 15.55 -1.48
N VAL A 114 1.62 16.24 -1.16
CA VAL A 114 2.11 16.39 0.21
C VAL A 114 1.69 17.76 0.72
N LEU A 115 0.88 17.75 1.75
CA LEU A 115 0.27 18.94 2.35
C LEU A 115 0.87 19.20 3.72
N ARG A 116 1.15 20.46 4.02
CA ARG A 116 1.54 20.92 5.35
C ARG A 116 0.39 21.71 5.97
N VAL A 117 -0.11 21.23 7.07
CA VAL A 117 -1.27 21.79 7.77
C VAL A 117 -0.86 22.12 9.21
N PRO A 118 -1.25 23.29 9.76
CA PRO A 118 -1.02 23.59 11.17
C PRO A 118 -1.50 22.41 12.06
N ALA A 119 -0.68 22.00 13.01
CA ALA A 119 -0.95 20.80 13.82
C ALA A 119 -2.33 20.86 14.52
N ALA A 120 -2.77 22.06 14.93
CA ALA A 120 -4.08 22.27 15.55
C ALA A 120 -5.26 22.08 14.57
N ALA A 121 -5.03 22.25 13.26
CA ALA A 121 -6.07 22.15 12.23
C ALA A 121 -6.09 20.78 11.52
N LEU A 122 -5.20 19.84 11.88
CA LEU A 122 -5.06 18.56 11.20
C LEU A 122 -6.37 17.77 11.15
N ASP A 123 -7.11 17.68 12.26
CA ASP A 123 -8.33 16.85 12.34
C ASP A 123 -9.45 17.44 11.46
N GLU A 124 -9.55 18.78 11.38
CA GLU A 124 -10.47 19.47 10.49
C GLU A 124 -10.06 19.29 9.02
N ALA A 125 -8.78 19.45 8.71
CA ALA A 125 -8.24 19.21 7.37
C ALA A 125 -8.53 17.79 6.89
N MET A 126 -8.27 16.78 7.73
CA MET A 126 -8.59 15.40 7.43
C MET A 126 -10.08 15.16 7.18
N ALA A 127 -10.97 15.83 7.92
CA ALA A 127 -12.41 15.72 7.70
C ALA A 127 -12.84 16.33 6.37
N ARG A 128 -12.31 17.52 6.02
CA ARG A 128 -12.59 18.18 4.73
C ARG A 128 -12.02 17.39 3.55
N LEU A 129 -10.80 16.88 3.65
CA LEU A 129 -10.17 16.06 2.60
C LEU A 129 -10.96 14.77 2.33
N LYS A 130 -11.46 14.10 3.39
CA LYS A 130 -12.30 12.91 3.25
C LYS A 130 -13.61 13.17 2.47
N ALA A 131 -14.11 14.38 2.46
CA ALA A 131 -15.31 14.74 1.73
C ALA A 131 -15.12 14.87 0.22
N LEU A 132 -13.86 14.89 -0.27
CA LEU A 132 -13.55 14.99 -1.71
C LEU A 132 -13.84 13.71 -2.50
N GLY A 133 -13.97 12.55 -1.82
CA GLY A 133 -14.24 11.29 -2.51
C GLY A 133 -14.43 10.11 -1.57
N THR A 134 -14.27 8.91 -2.10
CA THR A 134 -14.38 7.68 -1.32
C THR A 134 -13.03 7.32 -0.72
N VAL A 135 -12.93 7.35 0.60
CA VAL A 135 -11.70 7.01 1.32
C VAL A 135 -11.47 5.50 1.28
N GLU A 136 -10.36 5.07 0.69
CA GLU A 136 -9.93 3.67 0.71
C GLU A 136 -9.12 3.38 1.97
N ARG A 137 -8.24 4.31 2.34
CA ARG A 137 -7.36 4.20 3.51
C ARG A 137 -7.12 5.58 4.11
N ALA A 138 -7.08 5.65 5.42
CA ALA A 138 -6.62 6.82 6.16
C ALA A 138 -5.91 6.35 7.42
N GLU A 139 -4.72 6.90 7.68
CA GLU A 139 -3.87 6.56 8.81
C GLU A 139 -3.30 7.84 9.40
N ILE A 140 -3.23 7.92 10.71
CA ILE A 140 -2.59 9.02 11.43
C ILE A 140 -1.59 8.41 12.40
N THR A 141 -0.33 8.82 12.30
CA THR A 141 0.75 8.44 13.21
C THR A 141 1.12 9.64 14.06
N THR A 142 1.30 9.42 15.34
CA THR A 142 1.72 10.44 16.30
C THR A 142 2.99 9.98 16.99
N GLU A 143 4.03 10.82 16.95
CA GLU A 143 5.34 10.58 17.57
C GLU A 143 5.56 11.62 18.66
N ASP A 144 5.85 11.18 19.89
CA ASP A 144 6.25 12.07 20.98
C ASP A 144 7.74 12.37 20.87
N VAL A 145 8.06 13.61 20.58
CA VAL A 145 9.43 14.11 20.38
C VAL A 145 9.91 15.03 21.51
N THR A 146 9.17 15.09 22.62
CA THR A 146 9.48 15.95 23.77
C THR A 146 10.90 15.72 24.27
N THR A 147 11.30 14.46 24.43
CA THR A 147 12.64 14.11 24.88
C THR A 147 13.72 14.54 23.88
N GLN A 148 13.46 14.36 22.59
CA GLN A 148 14.38 14.75 21.52
C GLN A 148 14.58 16.27 21.49
N ARG A 149 13.51 17.04 21.64
CA ARG A 149 13.58 18.51 21.72
C ARG A 149 14.41 18.97 22.92
N VAL A 150 14.13 18.39 24.10
CA VAL A 150 14.86 18.74 25.34
C VAL A 150 16.36 18.40 25.23
N ASP A 151 16.71 17.27 24.63
CA ASP A 151 18.11 16.87 24.39
C ASP A 151 18.82 17.86 23.46
N LEU A 152 18.19 18.22 22.32
CA LEU A 152 18.74 19.22 21.41
C LEU A 152 18.97 20.57 22.12
N ASP A 153 17.99 21.05 22.87
CA ASP A 153 18.09 22.31 23.63
C ASP A 153 19.20 22.26 24.68
N ALA A 154 19.44 21.11 25.32
CA ALA A 154 20.53 20.92 26.28
C ALA A 154 21.91 20.94 25.60
N ARG A 155 22.05 20.26 24.44
CA ARG A 155 23.29 20.24 23.65
C ARG A 155 23.63 21.62 23.11
N ILE A 156 22.65 22.34 22.58
CA ILE A 156 22.81 23.70 22.09
C ILE A 156 23.35 24.62 23.19
N ARG A 157 22.75 24.57 24.40
CA ARG A 157 23.22 25.38 25.53
C ARG A 157 24.65 25.01 25.95
N ALA A 158 25.01 23.72 25.98
CA ALA A 158 26.36 23.28 26.30
C ALA A 158 27.38 23.78 25.27
N LEU A 159 27.07 23.70 23.98
CA LEU A 159 27.93 24.21 22.91
C LEU A 159 28.06 25.75 22.95
N GLN A 160 26.96 26.47 23.17
CA GLN A 160 27.01 27.92 23.38
C GLN A 160 27.98 28.31 24.46
N THR A 161 27.90 27.63 25.63
CA THR A 161 28.82 27.87 26.75
C THR A 161 30.29 27.55 26.38
N SER A 162 30.50 26.50 25.55
CA SER A 162 31.84 26.15 25.03
C SER A 162 32.40 27.22 24.10
N VAL A 163 31.54 27.69 23.16
CA VAL A 163 31.89 28.80 22.25
C VAL A 163 32.25 30.07 23.01
N ASP A 164 31.45 30.46 24.02
CA ASP A 164 31.70 31.65 24.82
C ASP A 164 33.02 31.54 25.58
N ARG A 165 33.35 30.34 26.09
CA ARG A 165 34.62 30.07 26.75
C ARG A 165 35.80 30.16 25.79
N LEU A 166 35.69 29.59 24.59
CA LEU A 166 36.74 29.69 23.57
C LEU A 166 36.97 31.14 23.12
N LEU A 167 35.91 31.94 22.96
CA LEU A 167 36.00 33.36 22.66
C LEU A 167 36.71 34.16 23.77
N ALA A 168 36.46 33.80 25.04
CA ALA A 168 37.20 34.40 26.17
C ALA A 168 38.69 34.01 26.13
N MET A 169 39.02 32.73 25.89
CA MET A 169 40.41 32.26 25.78
C MET A 169 41.15 32.93 24.61
N ILE A 170 40.49 33.12 23.45
CA ILE A 170 41.05 33.82 22.29
C ILE A 170 41.36 35.27 22.63
N ARG A 171 40.48 35.94 23.38
CA ARG A 171 40.65 37.35 23.79
C ARG A 171 41.84 37.53 24.73
N ASP A 172 42.09 36.54 25.60
CA ASP A 172 43.10 36.58 26.63
C ASP A 172 44.42 35.86 26.21
N ALA A 173 44.53 35.38 24.96
CA ALA A 173 45.68 34.66 24.46
C ALA A 173 46.82 35.62 24.06
N ASP A 174 48.00 35.41 24.60
CA ASP A 174 49.24 36.11 24.23
C ASP A 174 50.13 35.31 23.27
N ASP A 175 49.91 33.98 23.14
CA ASP A 175 50.68 33.08 22.30
C ASP A 175 49.98 32.84 20.94
N PRO A 176 50.66 33.12 19.81
CA PRO A 176 50.10 32.93 18.48
C PRO A 176 49.71 31.47 18.15
N ASP A 177 50.50 30.48 18.64
CA ASP A 177 50.19 29.07 18.39
C ASP A 177 48.97 28.61 19.17
N ALA A 178 48.76 29.13 20.39
CA ALA A 178 47.57 28.89 21.20
C ALA A 178 46.33 29.54 20.54
N LEU A 179 46.50 30.73 19.96
CA LEU A 179 45.42 31.44 19.26
C LEU A 179 44.92 30.65 18.05
N ILE A 180 45.82 30.17 17.17
CA ILE A 180 45.45 29.36 15.98
C ILE A 180 44.66 28.13 16.39
N LYS A 181 45.12 27.38 17.42
CA LYS A 181 44.44 26.19 17.93
C LYS A 181 43.03 26.52 18.48
N ALA A 182 42.91 27.67 19.18
CA ALA A 182 41.65 28.10 19.74
C ALA A 182 40.67 28.54 18.61
N GLU A 183 41.14 29.17 17.54
CA GLU A 183 40.34 29.53 16.36
C GLU A 183 39.84 28.29 15.62
N ASP A 184 40.70 27.25 15.42
CA ASP A 184 40.31 25.99 14.85
C ASP A 184 39.19 25.32 15.64
N ALA A 185 39.40 25.22 16.97
CA ALA A 185 38.41 24.65 17.89
C ALA A 185 37.10 25.47 17.93
N LEU A 186 37.18 26.81 17.84
CA LEU A 186 36.03 27.69 17.79
C LEU A 186 35.21 27.43 16.53
N SER A 187 35.88 27.32 15.35
CA SER A 187 35.24 27.08 14.07
C SER A 187 34.50 25.74 14.08
N GLU A 188 35.12 24.68 14.63
CA GLU A 188 34.48 23.37 14.79
C GLU A 188 33.22 23.45 15.66
N ARG A 189 33.33 24.12 16.85
CA ARG A 189 32.18 24.24 17.78
C ARG A 189 31.06 25.11 17.22
N GLN A 190 31.37 26.14 16.45
CA GLN A 190 30.34 26.93 15.77
C GLN A 190 29.61 26.13 14.71
N ALA A 191 30.31 25.36 13.88
CA ALA A 191 29.69 24.49 12.88
C ALA A 191 28.76 23.44 13.52
N GLU A 192 29.19 22.84 14.64
CA GLU A 192 28.37 21.89 15.40
C GLU A 192 27.12 22.56 15.99
N LEU A 193 27.28 23.77 16.58
CA LEU A 193 26.18 24.54 17.14
C LEU A 193 25.14 24.92 16.08
N ASP A 194 25.58 25.37 14.92
CA ASP A 194 24.69 25.76 13.82
C ASP A 194 23.95 24.53 13.25
N SER A 195 24.62 23.36 13.18
CA SER A 195 23.98 22.11 12.80
C SER A 195 22.86 21.70 13.78
N LEU A 196 23.12 21.79 15.09
CA LEU A 196 22.10 21.46 16.10
C LEU A 196 20.94 22.45 16.12
N ARG A 197 21.22 23.74 15.88
CA ARG A 197 20.18 24.77 15.74
C ARG A 197 19.27 24.48 14.54
N ALA A 198 19.85 24.14 13.40
CA ALA A 198 19.08 23.76 12.21
C ALA A 198 18.20 22.51 12.45
N GLN A 199 18.74 21.50 13.15
CA GLN A 199 17.97 20.32 13.56
C GLN A 199 16.82 20.68 14.49
N ARG A 200 17.06 21.58 15.47
CA ARG A 200 16.04 22.05 16.41
C ARG A 200 14.93 22.84 15.73
N GLU A 201 15.29 23.67 14.74
CA GLU A 201 14.35 24.42 13.92
C GLU A 201 13.49 23.48 13.05
N ALA A 202 14.12 22.53 12.34
CA ALA A 202 13.42 21.52 11.57
C ALA A 202 12.47 20.65 12.41
N LEU A 203 12.85 20.32 13.65
CA LEU A 203 11.98 19.62 14.58
C LEU A 203 10.79 20.50 14.99
N GLY A 204 11.02 21.81 15.24
CA GLY A 204 9.96 22.77 15.53
C GLY A 204 8.94 22.86 14.41
N ASP A 205 9.39 22.98 13.14
CA ASP A 205 8.52 23.00 11.97
C ASP A 205 7.66 21.72 11.85
N ARG A 206 8.21 20.55 12.25
CA ARG A 206 7.46 19.27 12.28
C ARG A 206 6.44 19.20 13.42
N ILE A 207 6.66 19.90 14.53
CA ILE A 207 5.72 19.99 15.66
C ILE A 207 4.60 20.96 15.30
N ASP A 208 4.94 22.11 14.73
CA ASP A 208 3.98 23.16 14.39
C ASP A 208 3.09 22.81 13.19
N TYR A 209 3.63 22.04 12.24
CA TYR A 209 2.94 21.61 11.04
C TYR A 209 2.93 20.09 10.90
N SER A 210 1.74 19.53 10.78
CA SER A 210 1.53 18.14 10.41
C SER A 210 1.71 17.94 8.91
N THR A 211 2.29 16.80 8.53
CA THR A 211 2.40 16.38 7.12
C THR A 211 1.24 15.47 6.78
N VAL A 212 0.56 15.75 5.66
CA VAL A 212 -0.54 14.92 5.16
C VAL A 212 -0.21 14.49 3.73
N ASP A 213 0.06 13.20 3.55
CA ASP A 213 0.27 12.58 2.24
C ASP A 213 -1.07 12.10 1.69
N VAL A 214 -1.57 12.73 0.63
CA VAL A 214 -2.84 12.36 0.00
C VAL A 214 -2.59 11.82 -1.40
N SER A 215 -3.07 10.62 -1.66
CA SER A 215 -3.08 9.99 -2.99
C SER A 215 -4.52 9.94 -3.51
N PHE A 216 -4.81 10.71 -4.54
CA PHE A 216 -6.07 10.67 -5.27
C PHE A 216 -5.94 9.69 -6.43
N VAL A 217 -6.85 8.72 -6.51
CA VAL A 217 -6.84 7.68 -7.54
C VAL A 217 -8.15 7.73 -8.32
N ALA A 218 -8.08 7.71 -9.64
CA ALA A 218 -9.28 7.70 -10.48
C ALA A 218 -10.12 6.45 -10.24
N ALA A 219 -11.45 6.60 -10.15
CA ALA A 219 -12.39 5.48 -10.03
C ALA A 219 -12.39 4.59 -11.29
N THR A 220 -12.12 5.18 -12.45
CA THR A 220 -12.08 4.48 -13.73
C THR A 220 -10.66 4.22 -14.23
N ILE A 221 -10.47 3.10 -14.92
CA ILE A 221 -9.21 2.80 -15.60
C ILE A 221 -9.13 3.67 -16.85
N GLY A 222 -7.94 4.27 -17.11
CA GLY A 222 -7.67 5.09 -18.31
C GLY A 222 -7.66 6.61 -18.06
N GLY A 223 -7.98 7.06 -16.85
CA GLY A 223 -7.95 8.50 -16.49
C GLY A 223 -8.90 9.40 -17.29
N PRO A 224 -8.93 10.71 -17.00
CA PRO A 224 -9.58 11.67 -17.88
C PRO A 224 -8.90 11.65 -19.26
N ALA A 225 -9.71 11.66 -20.32
CA ALA A 225 -9.15 11.69 -21.70
C ALA A 225 -8.23 12.90 -21.83
N PRO A 226 -6.99 12.73 -22.35
CA PRO A 226 -6.09 13.83 -22.61
C PRO A 226 -6.80 14.97 -23.34
N GLU A 227 -6.41 16.21 -23.10
CA GLU A 227 -7.00 17.38 -23.80
C GLU A 227 -6.92 17.28 -25.32
N GLU A 228 -5.98 16.51 -25.84
CA GLU A 228 -5.80 16.17 -27.25
C GLU A 228 -7.04 15.52 -27.87
N TYR A 229 -7.90 14.86 -27.08
CA TYR A 229 -9.16 14.25 -27.56
C TYR A 229 -10.37 15.19 -27.50
N ARG A 230 -10.18 16.48 -27.27
CA ARG A 230 -11.28 17.48 -27.29
C ARG A 230 -11.62 17.87 -28.73
N GLY A 231 -12.93 17.93 -29.03
CA GLY A 231 -13.44 18.26 -30.36
C GLY A 231 -13.75 17.04 -31.23
N PHE A 232 -14.28 17.31 -32.43
CA PHE A 232 -14.71 16.26 -33.37
C PHE A 232 -13.56 15.34 -33.81
N LEU A 233 -12.38 15.91 -34.07
CA LEU A 233 -11.19 15.15 -34.46
C LEU A 233 -10.67 14.28 -33.33
N GLY A 234 -10.63 14.80 -32.09
CA GLY A 234 -10.23 14.05 -30.93
C GLY A 234 -11.16 12.87 -30.61
N GLN A 235 -12.46 12.99 -30.89
CA GLN A 235 -13.40 11.87 -30.75
C GLN A 235 -13.16 10.77 -31.80
N ILE A 236 -12.73 11.12 -33.01
CA ILE A 236 -12.32 10.16 -34.03
C ILE A 236 -11.07 9.40 -33.60
N GLU A 237 -10.07 10.13 -33.09
CA GLU A 237 -8.80 9.55 -32.61
C GLU A 237 -9.03 8.60 -31.43
N ARG A 238 -9.86 8.99 -30.46
CA ARG A 238 -10.31 8.14 -29.36
C ARG A 238 -11.06 6.90 -29.83
N GLY A 239 -11.91 7.05 -30.88
CA GLY A 239 -12.61 5.94 -31.50
C GLY A 239 -11.65 4.96 -32.19
N TRP A 240 -10.60 5.50 -32.81
CA TRP A 240 -9.56 4.70 -33.46
C TRP A 240 -8.74 3.90 -32.44
N ASP A 241 -8.30 4.52 -31.33
CA ASP A 241 -7.56 3.86 -30.26
C ASP A 241 -8.40 2.78 -29.56
N ALA A 242 -9.69 3.06 -29.34
CA ALA A 242 -10.63 2.06 -28.84
C ALA A 242 -10.76 0.87 -29.80
N LEU A 243 -10.83 1.11 -31.12
CA LEU A 243 -10.89 0.07 -32.12
C LEU A 243 -9.60 -0.79 -32.10
N VAL A 244 -8.43 -0.16 -32.06
CA VAL A 244 -7.13 -0.84 -32.00
C VAL A 244 -7.04 -1.69 -30.74
N SER A 245 -7.49 -1.16 -29.60
CA SER A 245 -7.53 -1.90 -28.32
C SER A 245 -8.45 -3.12 -28.38
N VAL A 246 -9.63 -2.99 -28.98
CA VAL A 246 -10.57 -4.12 -29.17
C VAL A 246 -9.96 -5.18 -30.06
N VAL A 247 -9.35 -4.79 -31.20
CA VAL A 247 -8.66 -5.72 -32.10
C VAL A 247 -7.49 -6.42 -31.36
N GLY A 248 -6.69 -5.68 -30.59
CA GLY A 248 -5.61 -6.25 -29.80
C GLY A 248 -6.11 -7.28 -28.80
N ASN A 249 -7.17 -6.98 -28.08
CA ASN A 249 -7.79 -7.90 -27.12
C ASN A 249 -8.40 -9.15 -27.81
N LEU A 250 -8.96 -9.01 -29.01
CA LEU A 250 -9.43 -10.12 -29.81
C LEU A 250 -8.29 -11.05 -30.23
N VAL A 251 -7.16 -10.49 -30.65
CA VAL A 251 -5.96 -11.28 -31.01
C VAL A 251 -5.42 -12.04 -29.76
N LEU A 252 -5.41 -11.42 -28.62
CA LEU A 252 -5.03 -12.07 -27.36
C LEU A 252 -5.99 -13.19 -26.97
N LEU A 253 -7.30 -12.97 -27.16
CA LEU A 253 -8.32 -13.98 -26.90
C LEU A 253 -8.15 -15.19 -27.84
N PHE A 254 -7.87 -14.96 -29.14
CA PHE A 254 -7.55 -16.04 -30.08
C PHE A 254 -6.27 -16.78 -29.68
N GLY A 255 -5.24 -16.08 -29.25
CA GLY A 255 -4.01 -16.67 -28.72
C GLY A 255 -4.26 -17.55 -27.49
N LEU A 256 -5.17 -17.15 -26.60
CA LEU A 256 -5.56 -17.92 -25.42
C LEU A 256 -6.38 -19.18 -25.78
N LEU A 257 -7.23 -19.09 -26.80
CA LEU A 257 -8.07 -20.21 -27.27
C LEU A 257 -7.31 -21.25 -28.13
N LEU A 258 -6.22 -20.84 -28.80
CA LEU A 258 -5.44 -21.67 -29.71
C LEU A 258 -4.95 -23.00 -29.08
N PRO A 259 -4.39 -23.04 -27.86
CA PRO A 259 -4.00 -24.31 -27.25
C PRO A 259 -5.21 -25.24 -26.97
N TRP A 260 -6.36 -24.67 -26.60
CA TRP A 260 -7.58 -25.44 -26.36
C TRP A 260 -8.17 -26.03 -27.66
N LEU A 261 -8.13 -25.26 -28.77
CA LEU A 261 -8.51 -25.74 -30.08
C LEU A 261 -7.59 -26.86 -30.57
N GLY A 262 -6.29 -26.76 -30.29
CA GLY A 262 -5.31 -27.82 -30.56
C GLY A 262 -5.64 -29.13 -29.84
N VAL A 263 -5.96 -29.04 -28.56
CA VAL A 263 -6.37 -30.23 -27.77
C VAL A 263 -7.68 -30.81 -28.28
N ALA A 264 -8.67 -29.98 -28.60
CA ALA A 264 -9.94 -30.42 -29.15
C ALA A 264 -9.78 -31.12 -30.53
N ALA A 265 -8.91 -30.57 -31.40
CA ALA A 265 -8.63 -31.18 -32.72
C ALA A 265 -7.94 -32.54 -32.56
N VAL A 266 -7.00 -32.71 -31.65
CA VAL A 266 -6.34 -33.99 -31.33
C VAL A 266 -7.37 -35.00 -30.82
N ALA A 267 -8.22 -34.58 -29.87
CA ALA A 267 -9.27 -35.44 -29.31
C ALA A 267 -10.28 -35.91 -30.40
N ALA A 268 -10.70 -34.98 -31.28
CA ALA A 268 -11.58 -35.29 -32.43
C ALA A 268 -10.89 -36.24 -33.40
N GLY A 269 -9.61 -36.06 -33.70
CA GLY A 269 -8.82 -36.95 -34.55
C GLY A 269 -8.71 -38.37 -33.98
N ILE A 270 -8.50 -38.50 -32.68
CA ILE A 270 -8.47 -39.79 -31.98
C ILE A 270 -9.85 -40.47 -32.05
N ALA A 271 -10.93 -39.73 -31.74
CA ALA A 271 -12.29 -40.24 -31.80
C ALA A 271 -12.66 -40.73 -33.23
N PHE A 272 -12.33 -39.94 -34.25
CA PHE A 272 -12.53 -40.29 -35.65
C PHE A 272 -11.73 -41.54 -36.04
N GLY A 273 -10.47 -41.66 -35.60
CA GLY A 273 -9.62 -42.83 -35.83
C GLY A 273 -10.21 -44.10 -35.21
N VAL A 274 -10.69 -44.01 -33.96
CA VAL A 274 -11.35 -45.10 -33.27
C VAL A 274 -12.63 -45.56 -33.98
N VAL A 275 -13.50 -44.63 -34.34
CA VAL A 275 -14.74 -44.94 -35.09
C VAL A 275 -14.41 -45.61 -36.41
N ARG A 276 -13.40 -45.11 -37.16
CA ARG A 276 -13.00 -45.71 -38.45
C ARG A 276 -12.39 -47.12 -38.29
N LEU A 277 -11.69 -47.39 -37.21
CA LEU A 277 -11.19 -48.75 -36.90
C LEU A 277 -12.31 -49.72 -36.57
N PHE A 278 -13.32 -49.28 -35.83
CA PHE A 278 -14.49 -50.10 -35.50
C PHE A 278 -15.35 -50.40 -36.73
N THR A 279 -15.57 -49.41 -37.60
CA THR A 279 -16.36 -49.63 -38.86
C THR A 279 -15.62 -50.51 -39.88
N ARG A 280 -14.27 -50.48 -39.91
CA ARG A 280 -13.50 -51.40 -40.77
C ARG A 280 -13.51 -52.84 -40.29
N ARG A 281 -13.68 -53.10 -38.97
CA ARG A 281 -13.81 -54.46 -38.42
C ARG A 281 -15.17 -55.10 -38.70
N SER A 282 -16.22 -54.33 -38.97
CA SER A 282 -17.57 -54.87 -39.24
C SER A 282 -17.80 -55.29 -40.71
N SER A 283 -16.84 -55.05 -41.63
CA SER A 283 -17.01 -55.38 -43.05
C SER A 283 -16.24 -56.63 -43.50
N SER A 284 -15.62 -57.39 -42.58
CA SER A 284 -14.89 -58.62 -42.94
C SER A 284 -15.57 -59.91 -42.50
N GLY A 285 -16.90 -59.93 -42.33
CA GLY A 285 -17.67 -61.10 -41.96
C GLY A 285 -18.86 -61.36 -42.84
N GLY A 286 -18.65 -61.73 -44.14
CA GLY A 286 -19.77 -61.99 -45.05
C GLY A 286 -19.30 -62.50 -46.38
N ALA A 287 -18.56 -63.60 -46.36
CA ALA A 287 -18.40 -64.41 -47.60
C ALA A 287 -18.66 -65.86 -47.25
N GLU A 288 -19.44 -66.46 -48.15
CA GLU A 288 -19.61 -67.91 -48.33
C GLU A 288 -20.94 -68.49 -47.86
N THR A 289 -21.86 -68.60 -48.76
CA THR A 289 -22.44 -69.92 -49.10
C THR A 289 -23.16 -69.82 -50.45
N ALA A 290 -22.57 -70.49 -51.42
CA ALA A 290 -23.27 -70.83 -52.71
C ALA A 290 -24.04 -72.11 -52.47
N PRO A 291 -25.19 -72.30 -53.04
CA PRO A 291 -25.73 -73.64 -53.32
C PRO A 291 -25.64 -74.03 -54.80
N ALA A 292 -25.34 -75.31 -54.89
CA ALA A 292 -25.10 -76.07 -56.11
C ALA A 292 -26.31 -76.16 -57.03
N ARG A 293 -25.91 -76.24 -58.25
CA ARG A 293 -26.60 -76.67 -59.52
C ARG A 293 -27.39 -77.97 -59.34
N GLN A 294 -28.55 -78.03 -59.81
CA GLN A 294 -29.17 -79.25 -60.36
C GLN A 294 -29.79 -78.99 -61.74
N SER A 295 -29.24 -79.72 -62.68
CA SER A 295 -29.68 -79.99 -64.02
C SER A 295 -30.74 -81.04 -64.01
N ALA A 296 -31.63 -80.93 -64.94
CA ALA A 296 -32.35 -81.96 -65.73
C ALA A 296 -33.61 -81.29 -66.30
N GLY A 297 -33.91 -81.32 -67.51
CA GLY A 297 -33.91 -82.28 -68.56
C GLY A 297 -35.27 -82.17 -69.20
N GLU A 298 -35.20 -82.09 -70.53
CA GLU A 298 -36.16 -82.65 -71.50
C GLU A 298 -37.65 -82.37 -71.29
N ASP A 299 -38.34 -81.84 -72.21
CA ASP A 299 -38.76 -82.08 -73.58
C ASP A 299 -39.26 -80.82 -74.24
#